data_bf68521493fca12cb65e37daf4294b85
#
_entry.id   bf68521493fca12cb65e37daf4294b85
#
_cell.length_a   1.000
_cell.length_b   1.000
_cell.length_c   1.000
_cell.angle_alpha   90.00
_cell.angle_beta   90.00
_cell.angle_gamma   90.00
#
_symmetry.space_group_name_H-M   'P 1'
#
loop_
_entity.id
_entity.type
_entity.pdbx_description
1 polymer ?
#
loop_
_entity_poly.entity_id
_entity_poly.type
_entity_poly.pdbx_seq_one_letter_code
_entity_poly.pdbx_strand_id
1 'polypeptide(L)'
;MKLKIQSITLLLMTTIITTALSCKKDEDDKTSKTKTELITTGTWKLTAYTSTPAYDWYGNGVFATNILTALNPCEADGFDTYKINGILEINEGALKCSPMDPQTFTATWAFTDNENKIIYDGFDEYELTELTETTMRLQSTFVENGVTYTHYETYKH
;
A
#
# COMPACT_ATOMS: atom_id res chain seq x y z
N MET A 1 49.36 73.91 22.27
CA MET A 1 48.33 72.97 22.83
C MET A 1 48.79 71.54 22.50
N LYS A 2 49.30 70.83 23.51
CA LYS A 2 50.04 69.57 23.33
C LYS A 2 49.03 68.40 23.60
N LEU A 3 48.85 67.61 22.58
CA LEU A 3 47.98 66.38 22.69
C LEU A 3 48.87 65.22 23.16
N LYS A 4 48.50 64.61 24.31
CA LYS A 4 49.21 63.42 24.84
C LYS A 4 48.56 62.20 24.23
N ILE A 5 49.38 61.41 23.55
CA ILE A 5 49.01 60.07 23.06
C ILE A 5 49.25 59.08 24.21
N GLN A 6 48.19 58.47 24.71
CA GLN A 6 48.26 57.35 25.62
C GLN A 6 48.22 56.02 24.84
N SER A 7 49.29 55.30 25.00
CA SER A 7 49.47 53.95 24.46
C SER A 7 48.56 52.97 25.24
N ILE A 8 47.60 52.39 24.59
CA ILE A 8 46.80 51.29 25.16
C ILE A 8 47.35 49.98 24.60
N THR A 9 47.96 49.23 25.48
CA THR A 9 48.47 47.87 25.19
C THR A 9 47.28 46.93 25.11
N LEU A 10 46.96 46.43 23.91
CA LEU A 10 45.88 45.48 23.68
C LEU A 10 46.39 44.05 23.94
N LEU A 11 45.95 43.50 25.06
CA LEU A 11 46.21 42.10 25.43
C LEU A 11 45.34 41.17 24.60
N LEU A 12 45.94 40.47 23.65
CA LEU A 12 45.29 39.53 22.76
C LEU A 12 45.05 38.21 23.51
N MET A 13 43.85 38.04 24.03
CA MET A 13 43.41 36.78 24.64
C MET A 13 42.85 35.87 23.56
N THR A 14 43.68 34.94 23.07
CA THR A 14 43.27 33.89 22.11
C THR A 14 42.43 32.82 22.82
N THR A 15 41.14 32.95 22.74
CA THR A 15 40.20 31.87 23.13
C THR A 15 40.17 30.80 22.05
N ILE A 16 40.79 29.66 22.34
CA ILE A 16 40.68 28.44 21.50
C ILE A 16 39.27 27.87 21.71
N ILE A 17 38.37 28.09 20.74
CA ILE A 17 37.09 27.45 20.66
C ILE A 17 37.29 26.05 20.10
N THR A 18 37.34 25.03 20.96
CA THR A 18 37.27 23.63 20.55
C THR A 18 35.83 23.35 20.16
N THR A 19 35.52 23.42 18.88
CA THR A 19 34.29 22.88 18.32
C THR A 19 34.35 21.36 18.42
N ALA A 20 33.70 20.79 19.45
CA ALA A 20 33.39 19.37 19.48
C ALA A 20 32.44 19.09 18.30
N LEU A 21 32.97 18.53 17.22
CA LEU A 21 32.13 17.85 16.22
C LEU A 21 31.46 16.65 16.93
N SER A 22 30.27 16.89 17.47
CA SER A 22 29.35 15.83 17.85
C SER A 22 28.93 15.18 16.53
N CYS A 23 29.60 14.09 16.15
CA CYS A 23 29.01 13.13 15.22
C CYS A 23 27.71 12.66 15.89
N LYS A 24 26.57 13.21 15.46
CA LYS A 24 25.31 12.51 15.63
C LYS A 24 25.51 11.19 14.91
N LYS A 25 25.53 10.10 15.70
CA LYS A 25 25.36 8.75 15.21
C LYS A 25 24.01 8.78 14.50
N ASP A 26 24.04 8.66 13.18
CA ASP A 26 22.82 8.51 12.40
C ASP A 26 22.10 7.31 13.01
N GLU A 27 20.97 7.60 13.67
CA GLU A 27 19.97 6.59 13.94
C GLU A 27 19.64 6.00 12.60
N ASP A 28 19.68 4.67 12.49
CA ASP A 28 19.36 3.90 11.31
C ASP A 28 18.13 4.52 10.65
N ASP A 29 18.34 5.25 9.58
CA ASP A 29 17.29 5.69 8.66
C ASP A 29 16.76 4.40 8.03
N LYS A 30 15.79 3.77 8.70
CA LYS A 30 14.97 2.72 8.10
C LYS A 30 14.25 3.39 6.95
N THR A 31 14.90 3.38 5.79
CA THR A 31 14.29 3.82 4.54
C THR A 31 12.94 3.10 4.44
N SER A 32 11.86 3.86 4.60
CA SER A 32 10.53 3.30 4.47
C SER A 32 10.39 2.74 3.06
N LYS A 33 9.96 1.49 2.93
CA LYS A 33 9.72 0.88 1.63
C LYS A 33 8.74 1.72 0.83
N THR A 34 8.98 1.83 -0.46
CA THR A 34 8.04 2.44 -1.40
C THR A 34 6.77 1.57 -1.52
N LYS A 35 5.67 2.15 -1.98
CA LYS A 35 4.44 1.39 -2.23
C LYS A 35 4.66 0.25 -3.23
N THR A 36 5.48 0.48 -4.26
CA THR A 36 5.87 -0.56 -5.22
C THR A 36 6.61 -1.70 -4.53
N GLU A 37 7.59 -1.42 -3.66
CA GLU A 37 8.30 -2.46 -2.90
C GLU A 37 7.36 -3.23 -1.97
N LEU A 38 6.42 -2.53 -1.31
CA LEU A 38 5.45 -3.16 -0.43
C LEU A 38 4.54 -4.12 -1.21
N ILE A 39 3.89 -3.66 -2.29
CA ILE A 39 2.90 -4.46 -3.02
C ILE A 39 3.53 -5.64 -3.76
N THR A 40 4.77 -5.49 -4.26
CA THR A 40 5.47 -6.54 -5.01
C THR A 40 6.22 -7.56 -4.13
N THR A 41 6.16 -7.40 -2.81
CA THR A 41 6.77 -8.36 -1.88
C THR A 41 5.76 -9.46 -1.54
N GLY A 42 6.13 -10.73 -1.77
CA GLY A 42 5.35 -11.90 -1.37
C GLY A 42 4.04 -12.09 -2.13
N THR A 43 3.08 -12.71 -1.46
CA THR A 43 1.74 -13.00 -2.00
C THR A 43 0.67 -12.38 -1.11
N TRP A 44 -0.44 -11.98 -1.70
CA TRP A 44 -1.55 -11.33 -1.02
C TRP A 44 -2.78 -12.24 -1.04
N LYS A 45 -3.27 -12.58 0.14
CA LYS A 45 -4.49 -13.39 0.29
C LYS A 45 -5.64 -12.52 0.77
N LEU A 46 -6.79 -12.64 0.11
CA LEU A 46 -8.03 -11.99 0.54
C LEU A 46 -8.46 -12.57 1.90
N THR A 47 -8.59 -11.70 2.91
CA THR A 47 -8.95 -12.10 4.29
C THR A 47 -10.23 -11.44 4.79
N ALA A 48 -10.70 -10.39 4.13
CA ALA A 48 -12.02 -9.81 4.34
C ALA A 48 -12.52 -9.20 3.03
N TYR A 49 -13.80 -9.38 2.75
CA TYR A 49 -14.50 -8.74 1.65
C TYR A 49 -15.92 -8.41 2.10
N THR A 50 -16.23 -7.11 2.17
CA THR A 50 -17.52 -6.63 2.66
C THR A 50 -18.16 -5.66 1.69
N SER A 51 -19.49 -5.54 1.73
CA SER A 51 -20.27 -4.60 0.95
C SER A 51 -21.19 -3.75 1.83
N THR A 52 -21.38 -2.50 1.46
CA THR A 52 -22.38 -1.61 2.04
C THR A 52 -23.11 -0.88 0.91
N PRO A 53 -24.45 -1.02 0.83
CA PRO A 53 -25.29 -1.97 1.54
C PRO A 53 -24.99 -3.46 1.20
N ALA A 54 -25.75 -4.40 1.78
CA ALA A 54 -25.65 -5.82 1.43
C ALA A 54 -25.82 -6.01 -0.08
N TYR A 55 -25.00 -6.87 -0.67
CA TYR A 55 -24.91 -7.09 -2.12
C TYR A 55 -25.19 -8.56 -2.47
N ASP A 56 -25.89 -8.78 -3.56
CA ASP A 56 -26.16 -10.10 -4.12
C ASP A 56 -25.07 -10.48 -5.12
N TRP A 57 -24.00 -11.10 -4.62
CA TRP A 57 -22.80 -11.40 -5.40
C TRP A 57 -23.05 -12.32 -6.60
N TYR A 58 -23.98 -13.28 -6.45
CA TYR A 58 -24.27 -14.25 -7.52
C TYR A 58 -25.55 -13.94 -8.30
N GLY A 59 -26.27 -12.85 -8.00
CA GLY A 59 -27.53 -12.52 -8.65
C GLY A 59 -28.64 -13.55 -8.38
N ASN A 60 -28.59 -14.25 -7.23
CA ASN A 60 -29.49 -15.33 -6.87
C ASN A 60 -30.53 -14.93 -5.82
N GLY A 61 -30.60 -13.65 -5.46
CA GLY A 61 -31.49 -13.08 -4.46
C GLY A 61 -31.00 -13.18 -3.02
N VAL A 62 -29.76 -13.66 -2.79
CA VAL A 62 -29.15 -13.75 -1.46
C VAL A 62 -28.21 -12.57 -1.25
N PHE A 63 -28.61 -11.63 -0.41
CA PHE A 63 -27.84 -10.44 -0.09
C PHE A 63 -26.97 -10.65 1.14
N ALA A 64 -25.70 -10.28 1.07
CA ALA A 64 -24.74 -10.38 2.16
C ALA A 64 -23.94 -9.09 2.32
N THR A 65 -23.63 -8.71 3.56
CA THR A 65 -22.65 -7.65 3.87
C THR A 65 -21.24 -8.22 3.95
N ASN A 66 -21.08 -9.48 4.33
CA ASN A 66 -19.81 -10.20 4.30
C ASN A 66 -19.75 -11.07 3.04
N ILE A 67 -19.18 -10.51 1.98
CA ILE A 67 -19.06 -11.19 0.68
C ILE A 67 -18.11 -12.38 0.79
N LEU A 68 -16.99 -12.27 1.54
CA LEU A 68 -16.03 -13.37 1.67
C LEU A 68 -16.69 -14.69 2.12
N THR A 69 -17.65 -14.60 3.04
CA THR A 69 -18.37 -15.81 3.51
C THR A 69 -19.43 -16.30 2.54
N ALA A 70 -19.82 -15.49 1.57
CA ALA A 70 -20.73 -15.85 0.51
C ALA A 70 -20.02 -16.49 -0.70
N LEU A 71 -18.69 -16.28 -0.84
CA LEU A 71 -17.90 -16.87 -1.91
C LEU A 71 -17.83 -18.40 -1.78
N ASN A 72 -17.72 -19.08 -2.93
CA ASN A 72 -17.37 -20.50 -2.92
C ASN A 72 -15.98 -20.69 -2.33
N PRO A 73 -15.70 -21.82 -1.65
CA PRO A 73 -14.37 -22.06 -1.06
C PRO A 73 -13.21 -21.91 -2.05
N CYS A 74 -13.39 -22.27 -3.32
CA CYS A 74 -12.39 -22.14 -4.37
C CYS A 74 -12.13 -20.69 -4.80
N GLU A 75 -13.08 -19.78 -4.61
CA GLU A 75 -12.92 -18.35 -4.88
C GLU A 75 -12.23 -17.63 -3.71
N ALA A 76 -12.31 -18.21 -2.52
CA ALA A 76 -11.79 -17.59 -1.29
C ALA A 76 -10.37 -18.07 -0.89
N ASP A 77 -9.83 -19.15 -1.48
CA ASP A 77 -8.53 -19.70 -1.08
C ASP A 77 -7.37 -19.25 -1.97
N GLY A 78 -7.64 -18.54 -3.05
CA GLY A 78 -6.67 -17.97 -3.96
C GLY A 78 -5.75 -16.91 -3.35
N PHE A 79 -4.72 -16.55 -4.08
CA PHE A 79 -3.79 -15.49 -3.72
C PHE A 79 -3.23 -14.76 -4.94
N ASP A 80 -2.86 -13.52 -4.73
CA ASP A 80 -2.36 -12.60 -5.75
C ASP A 80 -0.86 -12.35 -5.58
N THR A 81 -0.14 -12.21 -6.69
CA THR A 81 1.27 -11.84 -6.72
C THR A 81 1.50 -10.70 -7.70
N TYR A 82 1.83 -9.54 -7.19
CA TYR A 82 2.12 -8.36 -7.98
C TYR A 82 3.59 -8.37 -8.43
N LYS A 83 3.84 -8.26 -9.72
CA LYS A 83 5.20 -8.18 -10.29
C LYS A 83 5.55 -6.72 -10.60
N ILE A 84 6.81 -6.37 -10.43
CA ILE A 84 7.31 -5.00 -10.69
C ILE A 84 7.12 -4.53 -12.13
N ASN A 85 6.96 -5.44 -13.08
CA ASN A 85 6.70 -5.16 -14.49
C ASN A 85 5.21 -4.90 -14.80
N GLY A 86 4.35 -4.73 -13.78
CA GLY A 86 2.92 -4.45 -13.96
C GLY A 86 2.06 -5.69 -14.25
N ILE A 87 2.58 -6.89 -14.06
CA ILE A 87 1.81 -8.13 -14.17
C ILE A 87 1.29 -8.53 -12.79
N LEU A 88 0.01 -8.84 -12.70
CA LEU A 88 -0.63 -9.49 -11.58
C LEU A 88 -0.81 -10.98 -11.91
N GLU A 89 -0.27 -11.86 -11.08
CA GLU A 89 -0.54 -13.30 -11.14
C GLU A 89 -1.59 -13.63 -10.08
N ILE A 90 -2.71 -14.21 -10.51
CA ILE A 90 -3.83 -14.65 -9.68
C ILE A 90 -3.78 -16.17 -9.63
N ASN A 91 -3.50 -16.74 -8.46
CA ASN A 91 -3.43 -18.19 -8.28
C ASN A 91 -4.72 -18.69 -7.61
N GLU A 92 -5.33 -19.75 -8.13
CA GLU A 92 -6.59 -20.30 -7.60
C GLU A 92 -6.45 -20.99 -6.21
N GLY A 93 -5.21 -21.09 -5.67
CA GLY A 93 -5.02 -21.73 -4.38
C GLY A 93 -5.04 -23.26 -4.48
N ALA A 94 -5.46 -23.94 -3.42
CA ALA A 94 -5.53 -25.38 -3.34
C ALA A 94 -6.81 -25.96 -3.98
N LEU A 95 -7.88 -25.17 -4.00
CA LEU A 95 -9.19 -25.57 -4.50
C LEU A 95 -9.46 -24.87 -5.83
N LYS A 96 -9.41 -25.61 -6.93
CA LYS A 96 -9.78 -25.04 -8.23
C LYS A 96 -11.29 -25.02 -8.40
N CYS A 97 -11.86 -23.88 -8.85
CA CYS A 97 -13.29 -23.79 -9.15
C CYS A 97 -13.65 -24.63 -10.39
N SER A 98 -12.74 -24.74 -11.35
CA SER A 98 -12.88 -25.62 -12.50
C SER A 98 -11.59 -26.43 -12.71
N PRO A 99 -11.67 -27.77 -12.80
CA PRO A 99 -10.48 -28.60 -13.06
C PRO A 99 -9.79 -28.31 -14.41
N MET A 100 -10.53 -27.70 -15.34
CA MET A 100 -10.06 -27.41 -16.71
C MET A 100 -9.34 -26.06 -16.78
N ASP A 101 -9.52 -25.19 -15.80
CA ASP A 101 -8.90 -23.86 -15.80
C ASP A 101 -7.41 -23.94 -15.46
N PRO A 102 -6.59 -22.99 -15.92
CA PRO A 102 -5.19 -22.91 -15.49
C PRO A 102 -5.09 -22.66 -13.98
N GLN A 103 -4.01 -23.10 -13.35
CA GLN A 103 -3.76 -22.83 -11.93
C GLN A 103 -3.52 -21.36 -11.64
N THR A 104 -3.03 -20.61 -12.64
CA THR A 104 -2.68 -19.20 -12.50
C THR A 104 -3.20 -18.45 -13.71
N PHE A 105 -3.88 -17.35 -13.45
CA PHE A 105 -4.28 -16.35 -14.44
C PHE A 105 -3.36 -15.14 -14.34
N THR A 106 -3.36 -14.30 -15.36
CA THR A 106 -2.62 -13.05 -15.35
C THR A 106 -3.52 -11.90 -15.75
N ALA A 107 -3.36 -10.79 -15.04
CA ALA A 107 -3.92 -9.49 -15.35
C ALA A 107 -2.78 -8.46 -15.38
N THR A 108 -3.09 -7.23 -15.74
CA THR A 108 -2.17 -6.10 -15.57
C THR A 108 -2.58 -5.26 -14.37
N TRP A 109 -1.60 -4.60 -13.74
CA TRP A 109 -1.86 -3.66 -12.65
C TRP A 109 -0.95 -2.45 -12.75
N ALA A 110 -1.41 -1.31 -12.26
CA ALA A 110 -0.61 -0.10 -12.09
C ALA A 110 -1.16 0.76 -10.96
N PHE A 111 -0.30 1.57 -10.36
CA PHE A 111 -0.75 2.66 -9.52
C PHE A 111 -1.24 3.84 -10.37
N THR A 112 -2.29 4.51 -9.92
CA THR A 112 -2.83 5.75 -10.46
C THR A 112 -3.02 6.77 -9.33
N ASP A 113 -3.35 8.01 -9.67
CA ASP A 113 -3.63 9.10 -8.72
C ASP A 113 -2.55 9.26 -7.63
N ASN A 114 -1.29 9.42 -8.04
CA ASN A 114 -0.13 9.53 -7.14
C ASN A 114 -0.04 8.33 -6.16
N GLU A 115 -0.26 7.13 -6.66
CA GLU A 115 -0.27 5.87 -5.90
C GLU A 115 -1.38 5.77 -4.82
N ASN A 116 -2.45 6.56 -4.92
CA ASN A 116 -3.62 6.44 -4.05
C ASN A 116 -4.64 5.43 -4.57
N LYS A 117 -4.47 4.98 -5.81
CA LYS A 117 -5.35 4.01 -6.45
C LYS A 117 -4.55 2.93 -7.16
N ILE A 118 -5.19 1.78 -7.37
CA ILE A 118 -4.70 0.69 -8.21
C ILE A 118 -5.72 0.49 -9.32
N ILE A 119 -5.24 0.37 -10.57
CA ILE A 119 -6.05 0.00 -11.72
C ILE A 119 -5.63 -1.37 -12.22
N TYR A 120 -6.62 -2.22 -12.52
CA TYR A 120 -6.44 -3.54 -13.11
C TYR A 120 -6.95 -3.54 -14.56
N ASP A 121 -6.15 -4.14 -15.45
CA ASP A 121 -6.43 -4.25 -16.90
C ASP A 121 -6.81 -2.93 -17.58
N GLY A 122 -6.45 -1.79 -16.96
CA GLY A 122 -6.67 -0.45 -17.47
C GLY A 122 -8.11 0.09 -17.28
N PHE A 123 -9.00 -0.61 -16.58
CA PHE A 123 -10.39 -0.16 -16.39
C PHE A 123 -10.98 -0.38 -14.98
N ASP A 124 -10.57 -1.38 -14.24
CA ASP A 124 -11.06 -1.63 -12.88
C ASP A 124 -10.22 -0.88 -11.86
N GLU A 125 -10.70 0.27 -11.39
CA GLU A 125 -9.98 1.14 -10.47
C GLU A 125 -10.48 1.00 -9.03
N TYR A 126 -9.54 0.85 -8.10
CA TYR A 126 -9.77 0.75 -6.65
C TYR A 126 -8.99 1.81 -5.90
N GLU A 127 -9.59 2.41 -4.86
CA GLU A 127 -8.88 3.25 -3.92
C GLU A 127 -8.00 2.40 -3.00
N LEU A 128 -6.71 2.73 -2.90
CA LEU A 128 -5.76 2.09 -1.99
C LEU A 128 -5.79 2.83 -0.64
N THR A 129 -6.58 2.33 0.30
CA THR A 129 -6.80 2.98 1.59
C THR A 129 -5.75 2.63 2.64
N GLU A 130 -5.05 1.49 2.48
CA GLU A 130 -3.92 1.08 3.32
C GLU A 130 -2.97 0.18 2.52
N LEU A 131 -1.66 0.39 2.69
CA LEU A 131 -0.63 -0.52 2.19
C LEU A 131 0.54 -0.51 3.17
N THR A 132 0.76 -1.64 3.83
CA THR A 132 1.84 -1.90 4.77
C THR A 132 2.58 -3.17 4.37
N GLU A 133 3.58 -3.60 5.14
CA GLU A 133 4.30 -4.85 4.88
C GLU A 133 3.40 -6.10 5.00
N THR A 134 2.27 -6.02 5.69
CA THR A 134 1.41 -7.18 5.97
C THR A 134 -0.04 -7.00 5.61
N THR A 135 -0.46 -5.79 5.23
CA THR A 135 -1.86 -5.47 4.99
C THR A 135 -2.01 -4.55 3.80
N MET A 136 -2.90 -4.92 2.88
CA MET A 136 -3.39 -4.07 1.81
C MET A 136 -4.91 -3.96 1.92
N ARG A 137 -5.45 -2.73 1.82
CA ARG A 137 -6.89 -2.48 1.80
C ARG A 137 -7.30 -1.69 0.58
N LEU A 138 -8.27 -2.23 -0.12
CA LEU A 138 -8.86 -1.63 -1.31
C LEU A 138 -10.32 -1.29 -1.06
N GLN A 139 -10.78 -0.24 -1.75
CA GLN A 139 -12.17 0.17 -1.77
C GLN A 139 -12.60 0.45 -3.20
N SER A 140 -13.78 -0.02 -3.58
CA SER A 140 -14.43 0.36 -4.83
C SER A 140 -15.87 0.80 -4.57
N THR A 141 -16.38 1.70 -5.42
CA THR A 141 -17.76 2.18 -5.35
C THR A 141 -18.36 2.16 -6.75
N PHE A 142 -19.55 1.58 -6.89
CA PHE A 142 -20.27 1.48 -8.15
C PHE A 142 -21.77 1.62 -7.94
N VAL A 143 -22.50 1.83 -9.03
CA VAL A 143 -23.97 1.93 -9.01
C VAL A 143 -24.55 0.79 -9.83
N GLU A 144 -25.42 0.02 -9.21
CA GLU A 144 -26.18 -1.02 -9.88
C GLU A 144 -27.67 -0.89 -9.53
N ASN A 145 -28.54 -0.89 -10.55
CA ASN A 145 -30.00 -0.73 -10.41
C ASN A 145 -30.40 0.52 -9.57
N GLY A 146 -29.61 1.60 -9.66
CA GLY A 146 -29.85 2.85 -8.92
C GLY A 146 -29.42 2.83 -7.45
N VAL A 147 -28.82 1.74 -6.99
CA VAL A 147 -28.24 1.63 -5.64
C VAL A 147 -26.74 1.80 -5.73
N THR A 148 -26.17 2.65 -4.86
CA THR A 148 -24.71 2.79 -4.74
C THR A 148 -24.19 1.76 -3.75
N TYR A 149 -23.25 0.94 -4.19
CA TYR A 149 -22.55 -0.05 -3.37
C TYR A 149 -21.11 0.39 -3.15
N THR A 150 -20.61 0.15 -1.95
CA THR A 150 -19.19 0.31 -1.64
C THR A 150 -18.65 -1.01 -1.14
N HIS A 151 -17.66 -1.54 -1.83
CA HIS A 151 -16.95 -2.75 -1.49
C HIS A 151 -15.63 -2.42 -0.77
N TYR A 152 -15.30 -3.22 0.23
CA TYR A 152 -14.05 -3.12 0.99
C TYR A 152 -13.37 -4.48 0.99
N GLU A 153 -12.14 -4.50 0.54
CA GLU A 153 -11.31 -5.70 0.49
C GLU A 153 -10.09 -5.54 1.40
N THR A 154 -9.74 -6.59 2.11
CA THR A 154 -8.51 -6.62 2.92
C THR A 154 -7.71 -7.85 2.55
N TYR A 155 -6.48 -7.61 2.13
CA TYR A 155 -5.50 -8.64 1.80
C TYR A 155 -4.40 -8.67 2.85
N LYS A 156 -3.84 -9.85 3.08
CA LYS A 156 -2.68 -10.06 3.97
C LYS A 156 -1.69 -11.04 3.35
N HIS A 157 -0.44 -10.93 3.82
CA HIS A 157 0.59 -11.94 3.58
C HIS A 157 0.37 -13.19 4.41
#